data_f3828b13f997dc82554a31c834332715
#
_entry.id   f3828b13f997dc82554a31c834332715
#
_cell.length_a   1.000
_cell.length_b   1.000
_cell.length_c   1.000
_cell.angle_alpha   90.00
_cell.angle_beta   90.00
_cell.angle_gamma   90.00
#
_symmetry.space_group_name_H-M   'P 1'
#
loop_
_entity.id
_entity.type
_entity.pdbx_description
1 polymer ?
#
loop_
_entity_poly.entity_id
_entity_poly.type
_entity_poly.pdbx_seq_one_letter_code
_entity_poly.pdbx_strand_id
1 'polypeptide(L)'
;MKPADCVELGHGRWIPKHAISFEAIRASGPGGQHVNKVATAVRMRVVLEHVRGLNPESRQRLVVLLGRREKEGVAMLRSGASRSPQTNRRTAIKRFADMVHAAASPPIERKPTTPTRSSVRKRLSDKKHHSAKKRQRGERDFET
;
A
#
# COMPACT_ATOMS: atom_id res chain seq x y z
N MET A 1 12.64 1.01 -27.48
CA MET A 1 13.53 2.18 -27.28
C MET A 1 12.86 3.14 -26.30
N LYS A 2 13.56 3.58 -25.26
CA LYS A 2 13.05 4.53 -24.26
C LYS A 2 13.19 5.96 -24.82
N PRO A 3 12.13 6.78 -24.85
CA PRO A 3 12.25 8.16 -25.31
C PRO A 3 13.04 9.03 -24.30
N ALA A 4 13.70 10.06 -24.81
CA ALA A 4 14.46 10.99 -23.97
C ALA A 4 13.59 11.74 -22.95
N ASP A 5 12.31 11.96 -23.26
CA ASP A 5 11.35 12.68 -22.42
C ASP A 5 10.42 11.78 -21.62
N CYS A 6 11.01 11.00 -20.70
CA CYS A 6 10.26 10.07 -19.85
C CYS A 6 10.76 10.13 -18.39
N VAL A 7 9.90 9.69 -17.48
CA VAL A 7 10.20 9.45 -16.07
C VAL A 7 10.45 7.96 -15.88
N GLU A 8 11.60 7.61 -15.34
CA GLU A 8 11.94 6.25 -14.97
C GLU A 8 11.23 5.83 -13.69
N LEU A 9 10.66 4.61 -13.74
CA LEU A 9 10.01 3.97 -12.61
C LEU A 9 10.83 2.78 -12.08
N GLY A 10 12.04 2.58 -12.64
CA GLY A 10 12.93 1.48 -12.30
C GLY A 10 12.64 0.18 -13.06
N HIS A 11 13.66 -0.71 -13.11
CA HIS A 11 13.55 -2.05 -13.71
C HIS A 11 13.00 -2.06 -15.15
N GLY A 12 13.45 -1.13 -16.01
CA GLY A 12 13.01 -1.02 -17.40
C GLY A 12 11.61 -0.46 -17.60
N ARG A 13 10.94 -0.01 -16.54
CA ARG A 13 9.62 0.61 -16.59
C ARG A 13 9.75 2.11 -16.63
N TRP A 14 8.90 2.74 -17.40
CA TRP A 14 8.91 4.18 -17.58
C TRP A 14 7.53 4.72 -17.98
N ILE A 15 7.37 6.03 -17.89
CA ILE A 15 6.18 6.76 -18.32
C ILE A 15 6.60 8.06 -19.01
N PRO A 16 5.98 8.45 -20.14
CA PRO A 16 6.27 9.74 -20.77
C PRO A 16 5.84 10.88 -19.85
N LYS A 17 6.60 11.98 -19.87
CA LYS A 17 6.31 13.14 -19.00
C LYS A 17 4.94 13.75 -19.26
N HIS A 18 4.46 13.76 -20.50
CA HIS A 18 3.13 14.28 -20.86
C HIS A 18 1.98 13.50 -20.21
N ALA A 19 2.19 12.24 -19.82
CA ALA A 19 1.20 11.42 -19.13
C ALA A 19 1.16 11.67 -17.59
N ILE A 20 2.00 12.57 -17.10
CA ILE A 20 2.04 12.98 -15.69
C ILE A 20 1.72 14.47 -15.61
N SER A 21 0.76 14.81 -14.79
CA SER A 21 0.48 16.22 -14.44
C SER A 21 0.59 16.44 -12.94
N PHE A 22 0.99 17.66 -12.57
CA PHE A 22 1.14 18.08 -11.18
C PHE A 22 0.32 19.34 -10.94
N GLU A 23 -0.48 19.30 -9.90
CA GLU A 23 -1.27 20.41 -9.40
C GLU A 23 -0.79 20.78 -8.00
N ALA A 24 -0.51 22.05 -7.78
CA ALA A 24 -0.19 22.57 -6.44
C ALA A 24 -1.49 22.70 -5.64
N ILE A 25 -1.52 22.10 -4.45
CA ILE A 25 -2.67 22.14 -3.55
C ILE A 25 -2.23 22.64 -2.17
N ARG A 26 -3.16 23.21 -1.41
CA ARG A 26 -2.90 23.59 -0.02
C ARG A 26 -2.61 22.36 0.83
N ALA A 27 -1.58 22.46 1.67
CA ALA A 27 -1.31 21.42 2.66
C ALA A 27 -2.45 21.41 3.71
N SER A 28 -2.95 20.23 4.08
CA SER A 28 -3.88 20.09 5.19
C SER A 28 -3.11 19.57 6.41
N GLY A 29 -3.19 20.27 7.53
CA GLY A 29 -2.57 19.86 8.79
C GLY A 29 -2.57 20.99 9.80
N PRO A 30 -2.35 20.70 11.09
CA PRO A 30 -2.14 21.72 12.09
C PRO A 30 -0.83 22.47 11.78
N GLY A 31 -0.94 23.69 11.32
CA GLY A 31 0.19 24.55 10.97
C GLY A 31 -0.18 26.01 11.08
N GLY A 32 0.81 26.85 11.42
CA GLY A 32 0.64 28.30 11.54
C GLY A 32 0.30 28.99 10.21
N GLN A 33 0.20 30.31 10.22
CA GLN A 33 -0.24 31.15 9.07
C GLN A 33 0.45 30.83 7.73
N HIS A 34 1.69 30.32 7.75
CA HIS A 34 2.47 29.98 6.54
C HIS A 34 1.87 28.78 5.78
N VAL A 35 1.32 27.79 6.50
CA VAL A 35 0.72 26.57 5.88
C VAL A 35 -0.56 26.91 5.15
N ASN A 36 -1.29 27.91 5.62
CA ASN A 36 -2.56 28.33 5.02
C ASN A 36 -2.40 29.24 3.78
N LYS A 37 -1.22 29.88 3.62
CA LYS A 37 -0.97 30.81 2.52
C LYS A 37 -0.21 30.19 1.33
N VAL A 38 0.57 29.13 1.52
CA VAL A 38 1.45 28.57 0.50
C VAL A 38 1.00 27.16 0.09
N ALA A 39 0.70 26.97 -1.19
CA ALA A 39 0.33 25.67 -1.78
C ALA A 39 1.59 24.80 -2.01
N THR A 40 2.16 24.24 -0.95
CA THR A 40 3.37 23.39 -1.03
C THR A 40 3.07 21.92 -1.30
N ALA A 41 1.86 21.47 -1.01
CA ALA A 41 1.44 20.09 -1.33
C ALA A 41 1.17 19.94 -2.82
N VAL A 42 1.39 18.75 -3.32
CA VAL A 42 1.28 18.41 -4.74
C VAL A 42 0.31 17.26 -4.92
N ARG A 43 -0.61 17.39 -5.87
CA ARG A 43 -1.42 16.31 -6.42
C ARG A 43 -0.82 15.92 -7.77
N MET A 44 -0.37 14.67 -7.86
CA MET A 44 0.11 14.06 -9.10
C MET A 44 -1.02 13.25 -9.73
N ARG A 45 -1.24 13.44 -11.01
CA ARG A 45 -2.16 12.65 -11.85
C ARG A 45 -1.34 11.90 -12.88
N VAL A 46 -1.62 10.63 -13.07
CA VAL A 46 -0.88 9.74 -13.97
C VAL A 46 -1.86 8.94 -14.81
N VAL A 47 -1.76 9.04 -16.13
CA VAL A 47 -2.56 8.23 -17.06
C VAL A 47 -1.93 6.83 -17.14
N LEU A 48 -2.62 5.82 -16.61
CA LEU A 48 -2.11 4.47 -16.44
C LEU A 48 -1.84 3.74 -17.77
N GLU A 49 -2.57 4.08 -18.83
CA GLU A 49 -2.37 3.50 -20.16
C GLU A 49 -0.95 3.73 -20.69
N HIS A 50 -0.35 4.86 -20.35
CA HIS A 50 0.98 5.24 -20.79
C HIS A 50 2.12 4.64 -19.97
N VAL A 51 1.84 3.89 -18.90
CA VAL A 51 2.87 3.16 -18.13
C VAL A 51 3.40 2.00 -18.99
N ARG A 52 4.68 2.01 -19.29
CA ARG A 52 5.36 1.01 -20.12
C ARG A 52 6.18 0.02 -19.28
N GLY A 53 6.37 -1.19 -19.80
CA GLY A 53 7.11 -2.26 -19.12
C GLY A 53 6.29 -3.06 -18.11
N LEU A 54 4.95 -2.97 -18.17
CA LEU A 54 4.02 -3.82 -17.41
C LEU A 54 3.29 -4.78 -18.34
N ASN A 55 3.19 -6.04 -17.95
CA ASN A 55 2.32 -7.03 -18.58
C ASN A 55 0.85 -6.80 -18.15
N PRO A 56 -0.15 -7.39 -18.82
CA PRO A 56 -1.58 -7.20 -18.49
C PRO A 56 -1.93 -7.52 -17.03
N GLU A 57 -1.40 -8.61 -16.49
CA GLU A 57 -1.64 -9.01 -15.10
C GLU A 57 -1.08 -7.99 -14.09
N SER A 58 0.13 -7.47 -14.37
CA SER A 58 0.73 -6.42 -13.53
C SER A 58 -0.07 -5.12 -13.58
N ARG A 59 -0.67 -4.80 -14.72
CA ARG A 59 -1.59 -3.65 -14.84
C ARG A 59 -2.82 -3.83 -13.97
N GLN A 60 -3.44 -5.01 -13.99
CA GLN A 60 -4.59 -5.30 -13.13
C GLN A 60 -4.21 -5.21 -11.65
N ARG A 61 -3.06 -5.79 -11.25
CA ARG A 61 -2.54 -5.66 -9.89
C ARG A 61 -2.28 -4.21 -9.48
N LEU A 62 -1.77 -3.38 -10.41
CA LEU A 62 -1.55 -1.96 -10.15
C LEU A 62 -2.87 -1.22 -9.86
N VAL A 63 -3.91 -1.47 -10.63
CA VAL A 63 -5.25 -0.91 -10.39
C VAL A 63 -5.78 -1.33 -9.02
N VAL A 64 -5.64 -2.59 -8.63
CA VAL A 64 -6.03 -3.09 -7.31
C VAL A 64 -5.23 -2.41 -6.20
N LEU A 65 -3.91 -2.24 -6.34
CA LEU A 65 -3.06 -1.56 -5.37
C LEU A 65 -3.37 -0.06 -5.23
N LEU A 66 -3.76 0.58 -6.32
CA LEU A 66 -4.18 1.97 -6.30
C LEU A 66 -5.53 2.13 -5.58
N GLY A 67 -6.45 1.19 -5.75
CA GLY A 67 -7.78 1.21 -5.15
C GLY A 67 -8.49 2.55 -5.41
N ARG A 68 -8.94 3.24 -4.36
CA ARG A 68 -9.66 4.53 -4.46
C ARG A 68 -8.83 5.67 -5.08
N ARG A 69 -7.53 5.50 -5.30
CA ARG A 69 -6.66 6.49 -5.94
C ARG A 69 -6.69 6.40 -7.46
N GLU A 70 -7.27 5.35 -8.00
CA GLU A 70 -7.52 5.20 -9.42
C GLU A 70 -8.97 5.56 -9.73
N LYS A 71 -9.17 6.35 -10.78
CA LYS A 71 -10.49 6.66 -11.33
C LYS A 71 -10.35 6.85 -12.84
N GLU A 72 -11.13 6.08 -13.60
CA GLU A 72 -11.20 6.18 -15.07
C GLU A 72 -9.83 6.08 -15.76
N GLY A 73 -8.97 5.17 -15.32
CA GLY A 73 -7.63 4.98 -15.90
C GLY A 73 -6.59 6.03 -15.45
N VAL A 74 -6.93 6.90 -14.50
CA VAL A 74 -6.03 7.93 -13.97
C VAL A 74 -5.73 7.66 -12.49
N ALA A 75 -4.46 7.48 -12.17
CA ALA A 75 -4.01 7.42 -10.78
C ALA A 75 -3.80 8.81 -10.20
N MET A 76 -4.28 9.05 -8.98
CA MET A 76 -4.13 10.30 -8.25
C MET A 76 -3.36 10.07 -6.95
N LEU A 77 -2.21 10.71 -6.80
CA LEU A 77 -1.40 10.66 -5.59
C LEU A 77 -1.17 12.06 -5.02
N ARG A 78 -1.30 12.19 -3.70
CA ARG A 78 -1.02 13.42 -2.98
C ARG A 78 0.27 13.27 -2.18
N SER A 79 1.13 14.31 -2.21
CA SER A 79 2.29 14.44 -1.34
C SER A 79 2.35 15.86 -0.77
N GLY A 80 2.54 15.99 0.52
CA GLY A 80 2.56 17.28 1.21
C GLY A 80 3.34 17.24 2.53
N ALA A 81 4.23 16.25 2.69
CA ALA A 81 5.03 16.10 3.91
C ALA A 81 6.16 17.13 4.02
N SER A 82 6.63 17.69 2.89
CA SER A 82 7.71 18.67 2.86
C SER A 82 7.18 20.08 2.58
N ARG A 83 7.91 21.08 3.04
CA ARG A 83 7.66 22.50 2.68
C ARG A 83 8.08 22.83 1.25
N SER A 84 8.85 21.97 0.59
CA SER A 84 9.32 22.14 -0.78
C SER A 84 8.40 21.43 -1.78
N PRO A 85 7.77 22.15 -2.73
CA PRO A 85 6.96 21.54 -3.78
C PRO A 85 7.75 20.55 -4.64
N GLN A 86 9.03 20.83 -4.89
CA GLN A 86 9.91 19.94 -5.66
C GLN A 86 10.13 18.60 -4.94
N THR A 87 10.39 18.64 -3.63
CA THR A 87 10.53 17.43 -2.82
C THR A 87 9.22 16.62 -2.82
N ASN A 88 8.09 17.30 -2.72
CA ASN A 88 6.78 16.64 -2.76
C ASN A 88 6.50 16.00 -4.13
N ARG A 89 6.92 16.63 -5.25
CA ARG A 89 6.83 15.99 -6.58
C ARG A 89 7.68 14.74 -6.67
N ARG A 90 8.95 14.80 -6.24
CA ARG A 90 9.86 13.64 -6.21
C ARG A 90 9.28 12.50 -5.35
N THR A 91 8.73 12.82 -4.19
CA THR A 91 8.10 11.84 -3.29
C THR A 91 6.87 11.20 -3.93
N ALA A 92 6.04 11.96 -4.65
CA ALA A 92 4.88 11.42 -5.36
C ALA A 92 5.30 10.45 -6.47
N ILE A 93 6.31 10.81 -7.27
CA ILE A 93 6.88 9.94 -8.31
C ILE A 93 7.43 8.66 -7.69
N LYS A 94 8.22 8.77 -6.62
CA LYS A 94 8.80 7.61 -5.93
C LYS A 94 7.71 6.65 -5.42
N ARG A 95 6.68 7.18 -4.75
CA ARG A 95 5.56 6.35 -4.28
C ARG A 95 4.83 5.64 -5.42
N PHE A 96 4.66 6.31 -6.54
CA PHE A 96 4.07 5.69 -7.73
C PHE A 96 4.99 4.59 -8.29
N ALA A 97 6.29 4.84 -8.40
CA ALA A 97 7.27 3.84 -8.84
C ALA A 97 7.28 2.60 -7.91
N ASP A 98 7.22 2.80 -6.59
CA ASP A 98 7.14 1.71 -5.61
C ASP A 98 5.88 0.85 -5.82
N MET A 99 4.72 1.48 -6.10
CA MET A 99 3.48 0.77 -6.42
C MET A 99 3.58 0.00 -7.74
N VAL A 100 4.17 0.60 -8.79
CA VAL A 100 4.42 -0.05 -10.09
C VAL A 100 5.35 -1.24 -9.91
N HIS A 101 6.37 -1.11 -9.06
CA HIS A 101 7.30 -2.20 -8.74
C HIS A 101 6.59 -3.34 -8.00
N ALA A 102 5.81 -3.02 -6.98
CA ALA A 102 5.03 -4.01 -6.22
C ALA A 102 4.01 -4.75 -7.11
N ALA A 103 3.35 -4.03 -8.03
CA ALA A 103 2.43 -4.62 -9.00
C ALA A 103 3.10 -5.57 -10.00
N ALA A 104 4.34 -5.26 -10.37
CA ALA A 104 5.12 -6.05 -11.30
C ALA A 104 5.67 -7.35 -10.71
N SER A 105 5.87 -7.37 -9.39
CA SER A 105 6.31 -8.57 -8.67
C SER A 105 5.10 -9.47 -8.41
N PRO A 106 5.08 -10.73 -8.90
CA PRO A 106 3.98 -11.64 -8.60
C PRO A 106 3.96 -11.93 -7.09
N PRO A 107 2.77 -12.07 -6.48
CA PRO A 107 2.68 -12.46 -5.09
C PRO A 107 3.28 -13.86 -4.90
N ILE A 108 4.03 -14.03 -3.81
CA ILE A 108 4.53 -15.36 -3.45
C ILE A 108 3.35 -16.21 -3.02
N GLU A 109 3.17 -17.34 -3.70
CA GLU A 109 2.12 -18.31 -3.35
C GLU A 109 2.39 -18.89 -1.96
N ARG A 110 1.49 -18.66 -1.03
CA ARG A 110 1.61 -19.21 0.34
C ARG A 110 1.26 -20.69 0.31
N LYS A 111 2.26 -21.54 0.50
CA LYS A 111 2.03 -22.96 0.72
C LYS A 111 1.34 -23.15 2.07
N PRO A 112 0.22 -23.90 2.15
CA PRO A 112 -0.43 -24.20 3.42
C PRO A 112 0.52 -24.99 4.31
N THR A 113 0.71 -24.53 5.54
CA THR A 113 1.54 -25.22 6.53
C THR A 113 0.67 -25.98 7.52
N THR A 114 1.07 -27.19 7.88
CA THR A 114 0.42 -27.95 8.94
C THR A 114 0.95 -27.53 10.31
N PRO A 115 0.10 -27.52 11.37
CA PRO A 115 0.55 -27.22 12.72
C PRO A 115 1.64 -28.19 13.18
N THR A 116 2.65 -27.68 13.89
CA THR A 116 3.70 -28.51 14.43
C THR A 116 3.18 -29.45 15.52
N ARG A 117 3.83 -30.61 15.71
CA ARG A 117 3.47 -31.57 16.79
C ARG A 117 3.49 -30.92 18.18
N SER A 118 4.38 -29.97 18.42
CA SER A 118 4.43 -29.21 19.68
C SER A 118 3.22 -28.30 19.86
N SER A 119 2.80 -27.60 18.80
CA SER A 119 1.60 -26.74 18.82
C SER A 119 0.33 -27.56 19.10
N VAL A 120 0.18 -28.74 18.45
CA VAL A 120 -0.93 -29.66 18.72
C VAL A 120 -0.94 -30.15 20.15
N ARG A 121 0.24 -30.56 20.68
CA ARG A 121 0.42 -30.99 22.09
C ARG A 121 0.03 -29.88 23.06
N LYS A 122 0.53 -28.66 22.85
CA LYS A 122 0.18 -27.50 23.69
C LYS A 122 -1.33 -27.24 23.69
N ARG A 123 -1.96 -27.19 22.52
CA ARG A 123 -3.41 -27.02 22.41
C ARG A 123 -4.22 -28.10 23.17
N LEU A 124 -3.78 -29.36 23.10
CA LEU A 124 -4.43 -30.46 23.82
C LEU A 124 -4.25 -30.34 25.33
N SER A 125 -3.06 -29.97 25.79
CA SER A 125 -2.76 -29.71 27.22
C SER A 125 -3.62 -28.57 27.75
N ASP A 126 -3.68 -27.43 27.03
CA ASP A 126 -4.51 -26.29 27.40
C ASP A 126 -5.99 -26.66 27.47
N LYS A 127 -6.47 -27.45 26.50
CA LYS A 127 -7.85 -27.97 26.49
C LYS A 127 -8.14 -28.84 27.71
N LYS A 128 -7.23 -29.76 28.09
CA LYS A 128 -7.37 -30.60 29.30
C LYS A 128 -7.42 -29.74 30.57
N HIS A 129 -6.55 -28.73 30.66
CA HIS A 129 -6.50 -27.84 31.82
C HIS A 129 -7.79 -27.02 31.96
N HIS A 130 -8.30 -26.46 30.88
CA HIS A 130 -9.58 -25.76 30.89
C HIS A 130 -10.76 -26.69 31.24
N SER A 131 -10.77 -27.94 30.75
CA SER A 131 -11.79 -28.93 31.09
C SER A 131 -11.76 -29.27 32.57
N ALA A 132 -10.58 -29.48 33.16
CA ALA A 132 -10.43 -29.75 34.61
C ALA A 132 -10.95 -28.56 35.45
N LYS A 133 -10.57 -27.34 35.09
CA LYS A 133 -11.12 -26.13 35.76
C LYS A 133 -12.63 -26.02 35.69
N LYS A 134 -13.23 -26.36 34.55
CA LYS A 134 -14.70 -26.33 34.39
C LYS A 134 -15.39 -27.38 35.29
N ARG A 135 -14.81 -28.60 35.40
CA ARG A 135 -15.34 -29.63 36.32
C ARG A 135 -15.32 -29.17 37.77
N GLN A 136 -14.17 -28.64 38.23
CA GLN A 136 -14.05 -28.14 39.60
C GLN A 136 -15.04 -27.01 39.94
N ARG A 137 -15.42 -26.18 38.96
CA ARG A 137 -16.44 -25.16 39.17
C ARG A 137 -17.85 -25.76 39.29
N GLY A 138 -18.19 -26.75 38.43
CA GLY A 138 -19.50 -27.42 38.49
C GLY A 138 -19.67 -28.24 39.77
N GLU A 139 -18.61 -28.83 40.33
CA GLU A 139 -18.68 -29.58 41.59
C GLU A 139 -18.92 -28.62 42.81
N ARG A 140 -18.42 -27.41 42.77
CA ARG A 140 -18.65 -26.39 43.82
C ARG A 140 -20.07 -25.84 43.85
N ASP A 141 -20.73 -25.75 42.69
CA ASP A 141 -22.10 -25.24 42.58
C ASP A 141 -23.16 -26.25 43.05
N PHE A 142 -22.79 -27.52 43.31
CA PHE A 142 -23.69 -28.57 43.84
C PHE A 142 -23.55 -28.82 45.34
N GLU A 143 -22.57 -28.21 46.03
CA GLU A 143 -22.33 -28.35 47.47
C GLU A 143 -22.92 -27.18 48.29
N THR A 144 -23.66 -26.27 47.67
CA THR A 144 -24.38 -25.17 48.31
C THR A 144 -25.89 -25.38 48.16
#